data_e7dc5c75f7e57bea9a16dec062a57be2
#
_entry.id   e7dc5c75f7e57bea9a16dec062a57be2
#
_cell.length_a   1.000
_cell.length_b   1.000
_cell.length_c   1.000
_cell.angle_alpha   90.00
_cell.angle_beta   90.00
_cell.angle_gamma   90.00
#
_symmetry.space_group_name_H-M   'P 1'
#
loop_
_entity.id
_entity.type
_entity.pdbx_description
1 polymer ?
#
loop_
_entity_poly.entity_id
_entity_poly.type
_entity_poly.pdbx_seq_one_letter_code
_entity_poly.pdbx_strand_id
1 'polypeptide(L)'
;MMTPKGHGPMQYVILDLEWNGTFSRRLDGFINEIIEFGAVKLDEKMNLLATYSEVVRPQIGKRLSGKVKRLTHISSEELEAGIPFTQALSRFKTFLGNGVLMTWGTSDILALMENQRYY
;
A
#
# COMPACT_ATOMS: atom_id res chain seq x y z
N MET A 1 -5.29 -6.87 -26.50
CA MET A 1 -5.88 -6.09 -25.41
C MET A 1 -6.04 -4.64 -25.85
N MET A 2 -7.18 -4.06 -25.58
CA MET A 2 -7.45 -2.68 -25.96
C MET A 2 -6.93 -1.72 -24.89
N THR A 3 -6.19 -0.70 -25.30
CA THR A 3 -5.89 0.42 -24.41
C THR A 3 -7.16 1.23 -24.17
N PRO A 4 -7.34 1.83 -22.99
CA PRO A 4 -8.45 2.72 -22.74
C PRO A 4 -8.48 3.86 -23.77
N LYS A 5 -9.68 4.18 -24.26
CA LYS A 5 -9.85 5.22 -25.26
C LYS A 5 -9.35 6.57 -24.72
N GLY A 6 -8.57 7.29 -25.50
CA GLY A 6 -8.04 8.61 -25.15
C GLY A 6 -6.79 8.57 -24.29
N HIS A 7 -6.27 7.38 -24.00
CA HIS A 7 -5.05 7.23 -23.23
C HIS A 7 -3.92 6.72 -24.11
N GLY A 8 -2.70 7.04 -23.73
CA GLY A 8 -1.52 6.54 -24.39
C GLY A 8 -1.27 5.04 -24.10
N PRO A 9 -0.07 4.54 -24.37
CA PRO A 9 0.30 3.16 -24.09
C PRO A 9 -0.01 2.77 -22.64
N MET A 10 -0.32 1.48 -22.42
CA MET A 10 -0.64 1.00 -21.09
C MET A 10 0.55 1.11 -20.15
N GLN A 11 0.26 1.45 -18.91
CA GLN A 11 1.21 1.44 -17.82
C GLN A 11 0.75 0.45 -16.77
N TYR A 12 1.70 -0.19 -16.12
CA TYR A 12 1.45 -1.17 -15.07
C TYR A 12 2.02 -0.66 -13.77
N VAL A 13 1.23 -0.76 -12.70
CA VAL A 13 1.67 -0.37 -11.36
C VAL A 13 1.65 -1.62 -10.49
N ILE A 14 2.84 -2.04 -10.06
CA ILE A 14 2.98 -3.20 -9.17
C ILE A 14 3.04 -2.66 -7.75
N LEU A 15 2.05 -3.04 -6.95
CA LEU A 15 1.91 -2.62 -5.56
C LEU A 15 2.38 -3.72 -4.63
N ASP A 16 3.18 -3.33 -3.64
CA ASP A 16 3.62 -4.17 -2.55
C ASP A 16 3.36 -3.43 -1.24
N LEU A 17 2.57 -4.03 -0.37
CA LEU A 17 2.19 -3.44 0.91
C LEU A 17 2.87 -4.17 2.05
N GLU A 18 3.25 -3.42 3.08
CA GLU A 18 3.63 -3.98 4.36
C GLU A 18 2.53 -3.70 5.37
N TRP A 19 2.24 -4.66 6.24
CA TRP A 19 1.22 -4.51 7.27
C TRP A 19 1.62 -5.15 8.58
N ASN A 20 0.96 -4.70 9.63
CA ASN A 20 1.08 -5.25 10.97
C ASN A 20 -0.28 -5.83 11.37
N GLY A 21 -0.32 -7.12 11.68
CA GLY A 21 -1.52 -7.75 12.21
C GLY A 21 -1.78 -7.24 13.63
N THR A 22 -2.95 -6.66 13.85
CA THR A 22 -3.28 -6.07 15.13
C THR A 22 -4.76 -6.27 15.46
N PHE A 23 -5.10 -6.24 16.73
CA PHE A 23 -6.48 -6.35 17.18
C PHE A 23 -7.14 -4.98 17.21
N SER A 24 -8.31 -4.89 16.62
CA SER A 24 -9.13 -3.68 16.64
C SER A 24 -10.33 -3.87 17.56
N ARG A 25 -10.44 -3.03 18.58
CA ARG A 25 -11.61 -3.02 19.45
C ARG A 25 -12.88 -2.63 18.71
N ARG A 26 -12.74 -1.68 17.78
CA ARG A 26 -13.84 -1.20 16.97
C ARG A 26 -14.46 -2.30 16.11
N LEU A 27 -13.62 -3.15 15.53
CA LEU A 27 -14.06 -4.26 14.69
C LEU A 27 -14.29 -5.55 15.48
N ASP A 28 -13.85 -5.59 16.73
CA ASP A 28 -13.83 -6.78 17.59
C ASP A 28 -13.15 -7.96 16.86
N GLY A 29 -11.99 -7.69 16.28
CA GLY A 29 -11.24 -8.69 15.51
C GLY A 29 -9.90 -8.18 15.05
N PHE A 30 -9.16 -9.05 14.40
CA PHE A 30 -7.86 -8.72 13.84
C PHE A 30 -7.99 -8.05 12.49
N ILE A 31 -7.09 -7.11 12.22
CA ILE A 31 -6.94 -6.43 10.94
C ILE A 31 -5.47 -6.40 10.59
N ASN A 32 -5.16 -6.50 9.31
CA ASN A 32 -3.81 -6.29 8.79
C ASN A 32 -3.66 -4.79 8.50
N GLU A 33 -3.20 -4.06 9.49
CA GLU A 33 -3.05 -2.60 9.37
C GLU A 33 -1.86 -2.26 8.48
N ILE A 34 -2.12 -1.56 7.39
CA ILE A 34 -1.08 -1.16 6.42
C ILE A 34 -0.17 -0.12 7.06
N ILE A 35 1.15 -0.37 6.98
CA ILE A 35 2.19 0.51 7.52
C ILE A 35 3.13 1.04 6.44
N GLU A 36 3.08 0.50 5.22
CA GLU A 36 3.90 1.01 4.12
C GLU A 36 3.26 0.67 2.78
N PHE A 37 3.28 1.65 1.87
CA PHE A 37 3.02 1.45 0.45
C PHE A 37 4.34 1.43 -0.28
N GLY A 38 4.53 0.46 -1.15
CA GLY A 38 5.62 0.45 -2.11
C GLY A 38 5.06 0.13 -3.48
N ALA A 39 5.43 0.89 -4.49
CA ALA A 39 4.94 0.62 -5.84
C ALA A 39 5.96 1.04 -6.88
N VAL A 40 5.92 0.34 -8.01
CA VAL A 40 6.69 0.69 -9.20
C VAL A 40 5.74 0.82 -10.38
N LYS A 41 6.01 1.77 -11.25
CA LYS A 41 5.27 1.97 -12.48
C LYS A 41 6.15 1.57 -13.65
N LEU A 42 5.61 0.73 -14.50
CA LEU A 42 6.31 0.20 -15.68
C LEU A 42 5.55 0.55 -16.96
N ASP A 43 6.27 0.68 -18.06
CA ASP A 43 5.66 0.80 -19.38
C ASP A 43 5.35 -0.59 -19.96
N GLU A 44 4.83 -0.63 -21.19
CA GLU A 44 4.50 -1.88 -21.88
C GLU A 44 5.69 -2.79 -22.10
N LYS A 45 6.90 -2.25 -22.13
CA LYS A 45 8.15 -3.00 -22.31
C LYS A 45 8.82 -3.34 -21.00
N MET A 46 8.12 -3.11 -19.88
CA MET A 46 8.63 -3.37 -18.52
C MET A 46 9.79 -2.45 -18.12
N ASN A 47 9.91 -1.28 -18.73
CA ASN A 47 10.86 -0.27 -18.30
C ASN A 47 10.30 0.49 -17.09
N LEU A 48 11.15 0.75 -16.12
CA LEU A 48 10.78 1.50 -14.92
C LEU A 48 10.53 2.97 -15.27
N LEU A 49 9.33 3.46 -14.98
CA LEU A 49 8.95 4.86 -15.22
C LEU A 49 9.00 5.69 -13.95
N ALA A 50 8.54 5.14 -12.83
CA ALA A 50 8.46 5.86 -11.56
C ALA A 50 8.33 4.89 -10.40
N THR A 51 8.64 5.38 -9.20
CA THR A 51 8.45 4.63 -7.95
C THR A 51 7.64 5.46 -6.96
N TYR A 52 6.92 4.78 -6.07
CA TYR A 52 6.21 5.39 -4.98
C TYR A 52 6.53 4.61 -3.70
N SER A 53 6.85 5.32 -2.64
CA SER A 53 7.11 4.73 -1.33
C SER A 53 6.61 5.67 -0.25
N GLU A 54 5.82 5.13 0.69
CA GLU A 54 5.26 5.95 1.75
C GLU A 54 5.05 5.11 3.00
N VAL A 55 5.56 5.58 4.13
CA VAL A 55 5.28 4.96 5.43
C VAL A 55 3.97 5.52 5.96
N VAL A 56 3.11 4.64 6.46
CA VAL A 56 1.81 4.99 7.01
C VAL A 56 1.88 4.91 8.53
N ARG A 57 1.49 5.99 9.19
CA ARG A 57 1.45 6.05 10.65
C ARG A 57 0.31 5.17 11.16
N PRO A 58 0.61 4.12 11.99
CA PRO A 58 -0.45 3.26 12.52
C PRO A 58 -1.37 4.01 13.45
N GLN A 59 -2.66 3.72 13.37
CA GLN A 59 -3.68 4.27 14.27
C GLN A 59 -4.37 3.20 15.12
N ILE A 60 -4.22 1.94 14.73
CA ILE A 60 -4.86 0.82 15.42
C ILE A 60 -3.86 0.13 16.33
N GLY A 61 -2.76 -0.36 15.78
CA GLY A 61 -1.71 -1.02 16.53
C GLY A 61 -0.71 -0.02 17.08
N LYS A 62 -0.40 -0.15 18.38
CA LYS A 62 0.55 0.75 19.04
C LYS A 62 1.98 0.27 18.91
N ARG A 63 2.17 -1.01 18.59
CA ARG A 63 3.51 -1.62 18.48
C ARG A 63 3.56 -2.57 17.30
N LEU A 64 4.67 -2.53 16.57
CA LEU A 64 4.98 -3.56 15.60
C LEU A 64 5.40 -4.83 16.32
N SER A 65 4.99 -5.99 15.78
CA SER A 65 5.54 -7.26 16.23
C SER A 65 7.04 -7.30 15.93
N GLY A 66 7.80 -8.08 16.70
CA GLY A 66 9.22 -8.26 16.45
C GLY A 66 9.50 -8.84 15.06
N LYS A 67 8.60 -9.70 14.56
CA LYS A 67 8.69 -10.27 13.22
C LYS A 67 8.54 -9.19 12.15
N VAL A 68 7.56 -8.32 12.28
CA VAL A 68 7.31 -7.24 11.33
C VAL A 68 8.48 -6.27 11.32
N LYS A 69 9.00 -5.90 12.48
CA LYS A 69 10.19 -5.04 12.58
C LYS A 69 11.40 -5.63 11.84
N ARG A 70 11.62 -6.93 11.99
CA ARG A 70 12.75 -7.61 11.33
C ARG A 70 12.58 -7.70 9.82
N LEU A 71 11.35 -7.93 9.35
CA LEU A 71 11.07 -8.12 7.93
C LEU A 71 11.01 -6.81 7.15
N THR A 72 10.46 -5.76 7.75
CA THR A 72 10.25 -4.49 7.05
C THR A 72 11.38 -3.50 7.24
N HIS A 73 12.18 -3.66 8.30
CA HIS A 73 13.24 -2.73 8.69
C HIS A 73 12.73 -1.30 8.97
N ILE A 74 11.44 -1.15 9.24
CA ILE A 74 10.85 0.15 9.58
C ILE A 74 11.03 0.39 11.07
N SER A 75 11.65 1.52 11.44
CA SER A 75 11.82 1.89 12.83
C SER A 75 10.55 2.50 13.41
N SER A 76 10.46 2.51 14.74
CA SER A 76 9.34 3.17 15.43
C SER A 76 9.27 4.67 15.09
N GLU A 77 10.43 5.30 14.95
CA GLU A 77 10.52 6.73 14.60
C GLU A 77 10.00 6.98 13.19
N GLU A 78 10.37 6.11 12.24
CA GLU A 78 9.87 6.21 10.87
C GLU A 78 8.36 6.04 10.81
N LEU A 79 7.79 5.13 11.61
CA LEU A 79 6.34 4.95 11.68
C LEU A 79 5.63 6.18 12.24
N GLU A 80 6.17 6.77 13.29
CA GLU A 80 5.60 7.98 13.89
C GLU A 80 5.63 9.16 12.91
N ALA A 81 6.67 9.22 12.08
CA ALA A 81 6.81 10.25 11.05
C ALA A 81 5.97 9.96 9.80
N GLY A 82 5.34 8.80 9.73
CA GLY A 82 4.48 8.40 8.60
C GLY A 82 3.24 9.27 8.50
N ILE A 83 2.59 9.20 7.33
CA ILE A 83 1.36 9.97 7.07
C ILE A 83 0.13 9.10 7.37
N PRO A 84 -1.06 9.72 7.55
CA PRO A 84 -2.28 8.97 7.72
C PRO A 84 -2.58 8.07 6.51
N PHE A 85 -3.22 6.94 6.75
CA PHE A 85 -3.57 6.00 5.68
C PHE A 85 -4.35 6.66 4.55
N THR A 86 -5.34 7.46 4.87
CA THR A 86 -6.18 8.13 3.86
C THR A 86 -5.37 9.02 2.94
N GLN A 87 -4.37 9.71 3.47
CA GLN A 87 -3.46 10.54 2.68
C GLN A 87 -2.54 9.69 1.81
N ALA A 88 -1.99 8.60 2.35
CA ALA A 88 -1.15 7.68 1.60
C ALA A 88 -1.93 7.05 0.45
N LEU A 89 -3.17 6.63 0.70
CA LEU A 89 -4.04 6.05 -0.32
C LEU A 89 -4.35 7.07 -1.41
N SER A 90 -4.65 8.31 -1.04
CA SER A 90 -4.92 9.39 -2.02
C SER A 90 -3.71 9.63 -2.92
N ARG A 91 -2.52 9.69 -2.34
CA ARG A 91 -1.27 9.84 -3.10
C ARG A 91 -1.01 8.64 -3.99
N PHE A 92 -1.28 7.43 -3.49
CA PHE A 92 -1.14 6.22 -4.30
C PHE A 92 -2.10 6.23 -5.49
N LYS A 93 -3.36 6.64 -5.29
CA LYS A 93 -4.34 6.75 -6.39
C LYS A 93 -3.87 7.72 -7.47
N THR A 94 -3.27 8.83 -7.08
CA THR A 94 -2.67 9.78 -8.01
C THR A 94 -1.51 9.14 -8.78
N PHE A 95 -0.65 8.41 -8.07
CA PHE A 95 0.46 7.68 -8.70
C PHE A 95 -0.05 6.63 -9.68
N LEU A 96 -1.07 5.86 -9.30
CA LEU A 96 -1.67 4.83 -10.15
C LEU A 96 -2.24 5.44 -11.44
N GLY A 97 -2.96 6.56 -11.32
CA GLY A 97 -3.60 7.20 -12.46
C GLY A 97 -4.47 6.21 -13.23
N ASN A 98 -4.26 6.11 -14.53
CA ASN A 98 -4.95 5.17 -15.41
C ASN A 98 -4.20 3.85 -15.60
N GLY A 99 -3.18 3.60 -14.80
CA GLY A 99 -2.39 2.38 -14.88
C GLY A 99 -3.17 1.13 -14.45
N VAL A 100 -2.68 -0.02 -14.87
CA VAL A 100 -3.22 -1.31 -14.45
C VAL A 100 -2.56 -1.71 -13.15
N LEU A 101 -3.37 -1.91 -12.11
CA LEU A 101 -2.87 -2.32 -10.79
C LEU A 101 -2.59 -3.81 -10.78
N MET A 102 -1.41 -4.18 -10.30
CA MET A 102 -0.96 -5.56 -10.16
C MET A 102 -0.38 -5.80 -8.77
N THR A 103 -0.63 -6.98 -8.23
CA THR A 103 -0.06 -7.41 -6.94
C THR A 103 0.38 -8.87 -7.06
N TRP A 104 1.19 -9.33 -6.09
CA TRP A 104 1.62 -10.72 -5.99
C TRP A 104 0.56 -11.55 -5.23
N GLY A 105 -0.54 -11.86 -5.89
CA GLY A 105 -1.64 -12.58 -5.27
C GLY A 105 -2.68 -11.64 -4.69
N THR A 106 -3.54 -12.15 -3.79
CA THR A 106 -4.72 -11.42 -3.31
C THR A 106 -4.55 -10.74 -1.96
N SER A 107 -3.50 -11.08 -1.20
CA SER A 107 -3.32 -10.58 0.17
C SER A 107 -3.24 -9.06 0.25
N ASP A 108 -2.49 -8.44 -0.67
CA ASP A 108 -2.35 -6.99 -0.72
C ASP A 108 -3.69 -6.31 -1.00
N ILE A 109 -4.46 -6.84 -1.95
CA ILE A 109 -5.76 -6.30 -2.30
C ILE A 109 -6.73 -6.41 -1.12
N LEU A 110 -6.74 -7.56 -0.43
CA LEU A 110 -7.61 -7.76 0.74
C LEU A 110 -7.23 -6.81 1.88
N ALA A 111 -5.94 -6.64 2.14
CA ALA A 111 -5.47 -5.70 3.15
C ALA A 111 -5.88 -4.26 2.79
N LEU A 112 -5.74 -3.88 1.53
CA LEU A 112 -6.13 -2.54 1.08
C LEU A 112 -7.62 -2.30 1.27
N MET A 113 -8.46 -3.25 0.89
CA MET A 113 -9.91 -3.15 1.05
C MET A 113 -10.31 -3.07 2.52
N GLU A 114 -9.69 -3.86 3.37
CA GLU A 114 -9.94 -3.91 4.80
C GLU A 114 -9.61 -2.57 5.46
N ASN A 115 -8.45 -1.99 5.12
CA ASN A 115 -8.03 -0.69 5.65
C ASN A 115 -8.93 0.44 5.14
N GLN A 116 -9.37 0.39 3.88
CA GLN A 116 -10.32 1.37 3.35
C GLN A 116 -11.64 1.38 4.10
N ARG A 117 -12.13 0.21 4.49
CA ARG A 117 -13.38 0.11 5.26
C ARG A 117 -13.23 0.64 6.68
N TYR A 118 -12.05 0.45 7.27
CA TYR A 118 -11.78 0.91 8.63
C TYR A 118 -11.69 2.43 8.70
N TYR A 119 -10.98 3.01 7.77
CA TYR A 119 -10.77 4.46 7.70
C TYR A 119 -11.78 5.11 6.73
#